data_277b29923b4de603058e2487be2288df
#
_entry.id   277b29923b4de603058e2487be2288df
#
_cell.length_a   1.000
_cell.length_b   1.000
_cell.length_c   1.000
_cell.angle_alpha   90.00
_cell.angle_beta   90.00
_cell.angle_gamma   90.00
#
_symmetry.space_group_name_H-M   'P 1'
#
loop_
_entity.id
_entity.type
_entity.pdbx_description
1 polymer ?
#
loop_
_entity_poly.entity_id
_entity_poly.type
_entity_poly.pdbx_seq_one_letter_code
_entity_poly.pdbx_strand_id
1 'polypeptide(L)'
;MYQGCVRYKQGCKFCIEPKKGVPIFRSPEKVIQEVQLALDSGVQNVRLGGMTDTYTYMAEGVTELEYPIPNPEPIAKLLHGLREDDRLKILHTDNGNPSIIAENLEPSEEITKTLVETLSDGAVLSFGLESADPEVHKMNWLNCSSSQLKTAVDLINKYGRKRGERGLPKLLPGLNFIAGLNGETIQSYDMNLKLLHDLRSNGSWLRRINVRQVEGEGFQEIPEDKFKDFKIAVRDEIDAPLLEELFPLGQILRDVHWESHDNRTRLPSNLDQSHQEEAIRGKPGVTFGRQIGAYPILIGASYKIPLETRSDVLVTSHGKRSITAIEIGMSLDQVSQSQLSALPGIGEKTAWNIISKRAKSKRKNPDQKAFESVSEAFESINSQTPELAELVFVA
;
A
#
# COMPACT_ATOMS: atom_id res chain seq x y z
N MET A 1 13.18 -10.71 13.36
CA MET A 1 14.10 -9.83 14.08
C MET A 1 14.14 -10.14 15.58
N TYR A 2 13.03 -10.08 16.32
CA TYR A 2 12.95 -10.40 17.73
C TYR A 2 11.54 -10.84 18.15
N GLN A 3 11.43 -11.39 19.37
CA GLN A 3 10.19 -11.80 20.00
C GLN A 3 10.10 -11.16 21.40
N GLY A 4 8.89 -10.91 21.89
CA GLY A 4 8.63 -10.22 23.15
C GLY A 4 8.22 -8.76 22.96
N CYS A 5 7.96 -8.06 24.06
CA CYS A 5 7.49 -6.68 24.07
C CYS A 5 8.18 -5.88 25.18
N VAL A 6 8.60 -4.65 24.89
CA VAL A 6 9.19 -3.74 25.89
C VAL A 6 8.25 -3.48 27.07
N ARG A 7 6.96 -3.63 26.85
CA ARG A 7 5.92 -3.51 27.89
C ARG A 7 5.56 -4.84 28.56
N TYR A 8 6.48 -5.79 28.62
CA TYR A 8 6.25 -7.12 29.19
C TYR A 8 5.80 -7.11 30.66
N LYS A 9 6.15 -6.09 31.45
CA LYS A 9 5.72 -5.92 32.85
C LYS A 9 4.26 -5.50 32.95
N GLN A 10 3.82 -4.59 32.05
CA GLN A 10 2.47 -4.03 32.03
C GLN A 10 2.09 -3.67 30.60
N GLY A 11 1.67 -4.64 29.83
CA GLY A 11 1.27 -4.46 28.44
C GLY A 11 -0.21 -4.14 28.25
N CYS A 12 -0.57 -3.78 27.02
CA CYS A 12 -1.97 -3.55 26.65
C CYS A 12 -2.82 -4.78 26.93
N LYS A 13 -3.98 -4.60 27.56
CA LYS A 13 -4.83 -5.70 28.06
C LYS A 13 -5.30 -6.66 26.96
N PHE A 14 -5.50 -6.16 25.75
CA PHE A 14 -5.92 -6.97 24.60
C PHE A 14 -4.79 -7.77 23.95
N CYS A 15 -3.52 -7.41 24.23
CA CYS A 15 -2.38 -7.89 23.45
C CYS A 15 -1.71 -9.12 24.07
N ILE A 16 -1.37 -10.09 23.22
CA ILE A 16 -0.63 -11.29 23.63
C ILE A 16 0.90 -11.06 23.71
N GLU A 17 1.43 -10.08 23.01
CA GLU A 17 2.88 -9.88 22.87
C GLU A 17 3.61 -9.63 24.20
N PRO A 18 3.07 -8.83 25.14
CA PRO A 18 3.67 -8.68 26.47
C PRO A 18 3.84 -10.00 27.24
N LYS A 19 2.93 -10.97 27.02
CA LYS A 19 2.99 -12.29 27.69
C LYS A 19 4.16 -13.16 27.20
N LYS A 20 4.76 -12.81 26.06
CA LYS A 20 5.98 -13.47 25.54
C LYS A 20 7.26 -13.05 26.27
N GLY A 21 7.16 -12.06 27.18
CA GLY A 21 8.26 -11.59 28.02
C GLY A 21 9.08 -10.46 27.41
N VAL A 22 10.27 -10.26 27.97
CA VAL A 22 11.23 -9.25 27.51
C VAL A 22 11.70 -9.53 26.08
N PRO A 23 11.99 -8.51 25.27
CA PRO A 23 12.50 -8.70 23.93
C PRO A 23 13.78 -9.53 23.87
N ILE A 24 13.79 -10.56 23.04
CA ILE A 24 14.96 -11.40 22.74
C ILE A 24 15.31 -11.20 21.28
N PHE A 25 16.47 -10.58 21.04
CA PHE A 25 16.90 -10.17 19.71
C PHE A 25 17.76 -11.24 19.02
N ARG A 26 17.59 -11.35 17.71
CA ARG A 26 18.51 -12.06 16.81
C ARG A 26 19.51 -11.05 16.26
N SER A 27 20.77 -11.43 16.09
CA SER A 27 21.76 -10.51 15.52
C SER A 27 21.44 -10.20 14.03
N PRO A 28 21.87 -9.03 13.52
CA PRO A 28 21.70 -8.68 12.11
C PRO A 28 22.21 -9.76 11.16
N GLU A 29 23.40 -10.35 11.45
CA GLU A 29 24.03 -11.38 10.62
C GLU A 29 23.17 -12.63 10.50
N LYS A 30 22.55 -13.06 11.62
CA LYS A 30 21.65 -14.22 11.60
C LYS A 30 20.39 -13.99 10.79
N VAL A 31 19.83 -12.77 10.85
CA VAL A 31 18.66 -12.41 10.05
C VAL A 31 19.03 -12.32 8.57
N ILE A 32 20.16 -11.71 8.23
CA ILE A 32 20.70 -11.65 6.85
C ILE A 32 20.90 -13.05 6.31
N GLN A 33 21.58 -13.93 7.04
CA GLN A 33 21.80 -15.32 6.64
C GLN A 33 20.49 -16.07 6.36
N GLU A 34 19.48 -15.91 7.21
CA GLU A 34 18.16 -16.54 7.00
C GLU A 34 17.47 -16.05 5.74
N VAL A 35 17.54 -14.74 5.47
CA VAL A 35 16.99 -14.16 4.24
C VAL A 35 17.76 -14.66 3.02
N GLN A 36 19.09 -14.75 3.08
CA GLN A 36 19.91 -15.31 1.98
C GLN A 36 19.51 -16.76 1.66
N LEU A 37 19.30 -17.60 2.66
CA LEU A 37 18.80 -18.97 2.45
C LEU A 37 17.42 -18.98 1.78
N ALA A 38 16.53 -18.04 2.14
CA ALA A 38 15.24 -17.90 1.46
C ALA A 38 15.41 -17.44 0.00
N LEU A 39 16.33 -16.51 -0.28
CA LEU A 39 16.66 -16.09 -1.65
C LEU A 39 17.24 -17.23 -2.47
N ASP A 40 18.07 -18.08 -1.88
CA ASP A 40 18.62 -19.29 -2.52
C ASP A 40 17.52 -20.29 -2.91
N SER A 41 16.40 -20.30 -2.19
CA SER A 41 15.21 -21.11 -2.52
C SER A 41 14.24 -20.43 -3.51
N GLY A 42 14.59 -19.26 -4.06
CA GLY A 42 13.78 -18.54 -5.05
C GLY A 42 12.84 -17.47 -4.50
N VAL A 43 12.83 -17.22 -3.18
CA VAL A 43 12.09 -16.09 -2.60
C VAL A 43 12.74 -14.78 -3.04
N GLN A 44 11.93 -13.81 -3.46
CA GLN A 44 12.42 -12.49 -3.90
C GLN A 44 11.82 -11.33 -3.10
N ASN A 45 10.79 -11.61 -2.29
CA ASN A 45 10.03 -10.60 -1.59
C ASN A 45 9.98 -10.93 -0.10
N VAL A 46 10.48 -10.02 0.74
CA VAL A 46 10.62 -10.23 2.17
C VAL A 46 9.92 -9.11 2.93
N ARG A 47 9.19 -9.48 3.97
CA ARG A 47 8.70 -8.57 4.99
C ARG A 47 9.28 -8.98 6.33
N LEU A 48 10.04 -8.08 6.94
CA LEU A 48 10.55 -8.23 8.29
C LEU A 48 9.39 -8.01 9.28
N GLY A 49 8.84 -9.08 9.80
CA GLY A 49 7.67 -9.08 10.68
C GLY A 49 7.85 -9.98 11.90
N GLY A 50 6.72 -10.25 12.60
CA GLY A 50 6.72 -11.08 13.80
C GLY A 50 7.29 -10.40 15.05
N MET A 51 7.56 -9.10 14.99
CA MET A 51 8.03 -8.24 16.08
C MET A 51 6.97 -7.21 16.43
N THR A 52 7.06 -6.66 17.62
CA THR A 52 6.12 -5.62 18.09
C THR A 52 6.40 -4.26 17.48
N ASP A 53 7.67 -3.95 17.16
CA ASP A 53 8.10 -2.63 16.71
C ASP A 53 9.49 -2.68 16.06
N THR A 54 9.66 -1.99 14.95
CA THR A 54 10.94 -1.91 14.22
C THR A 54 11.98 -1.08 14.99
N TYR A 55 11.56 0.00 15.65
CA TYR A 55 12.47 0.93 16.36
C TYR A 55 13.03 0.33 17.66
N THR A 56 12.36 -0.68 18.20
CA THR A 56 12.83 -1.41 19.40
C THR A 56 13.93 -2.44 19.08
N TYR A 57 14.20 -2.74 17.81
CA TYR A 57 15.20 -3.74 17.48
C TYR A 57 16.57 -3.39 18.04
N MET A 58 17.06 -4.19 19.01
CA MET A 58 18.31 -3.98 19.75
C MET A 58 18.41 -2.60 20.41
N ALA A 59 17.27 -2.03 20.83
CA ALA A 59 17.22 -0.78 21.58
C ALA A 59 17.89 -0.93 22.95
N GLU A 60 18.40 0.18 23.49
CA GLU A 60 19.02 0.22 24.79
C GLU A 60 17.98 0.43 25.91
N GLY A 61 18.22 -0.16 27.08
CA GLY A 61 17.37 0.03 28.25
C GLY A 61 16.00 -0.65 28.17
N VAL A 62 15.87 -1.77 27.42
CA VAL A 62 14.59 -2.49 27.24
C VAL A 62 14.01 -3.05 28.53
N THR A 63 14.79 -3.19 29.59
CA THR A 63 14.38 -3.69 30.91
C THR A 63 14.27 -2.60 31.95
N GLU A 64 14.87 -1.44 31.73
CA GLU A 64 15.03 -0.32 32.66
C GLU A 64 14.13 0.87 32.34
N LEU A 65 13.99 1.20 31.05
CA LEU A 65 13.32 2.41 30.60
C LEU A 65 11.88 2.13 30.16
N GLU A 66 10.98 3.06 30.44
CA GLU A 66 9.62 3.01 29.92
C GLU A 66 9.58 3.13 28.40
N TYR A 67 10.46 4.00 27.84
CA TYR A 67 10.68 4.19 26.42
C TYR A 67 12.15 3.87 26.09
N PRO A 68 12.48 2.61 25.77
CA PRO A 68 13.83 2.22 25.37
C PRO A 68 14.40 3.10 24.26
N ILE A 69 15.69 3.37 24.30
CA ILE A 69 16.35 4.24 23.34
C ILE A 69 16.62 3.44 22.05
N PRO A 70 16.02 3.80 20.91
CA PRO A 70 16.29 3.15 19.64
C PRO A 70 17.77 3.17 19.28
N ASN A 71 18.27 2.08 18.73
CA ASN A 71 19.67 1.95 18.31
C ASN A 71 19.74 1.89 16.76
N PRO A 72 20.19 2.95 16.09
CA PRO A 72 20.25 3.01 14.62
C PRO A 72 21.23 2.01 14.00
N GLU A 73 22.37 1.74 14.65
CA GLU A 73 23.46 0.94 14.07
C GLU A 73 23.03 -0.49 13.68
N PRO A 74 22.41 -1.32 14.56
CA PRO A 74 21.99 -2.67 14.19
C PRO A 74 20.93 -2.67 13.10
N ILE A 75 20.06 -1.66 13.05
CA ILE A 75 19.01 -1.53 12.02
C ILE A 75 19.65 -1.22 10.68
N ALA A 76 20.56 -0.26 10.63
CA ALA A 76 21.30 0.10 9.43
C ALA A 76 22.11 -1.09 8.91
N LYS A 77 22.87 -1.77 9.79
CA LYS A 77 23.62 -2.97 9.44
C LYS A 77 22.75 -4.07 8.83
N LEU A 78 21.58 -4.32 9.44
CA LEU A 78 20.63 -5.31 8.93
C LEU A 78 20.10 -4.92 7.55
N LEU A 79 19.57 -3.71 7.42
CA LEU A 79 18.85 -3.31 6.21
C LEU A 79 19.79 -3.11 5.02
N HIS A 80 20.96 -2.49 5.22
CA HIS A 80 21.98 -2.39 4.17
C HIS A 80 22.52 -3.75 3.77
N GLY A 81 22.85 -4.63 4.74
CA GLY A 81 23.33 -5.98 4.45
C GLY A 81 22.27 -6.83 3.68
N LEU A 82 20.98 -6.61 3.89
CA LEU A 82 19.93 -7.24 3.08
C LEU A 82 19.90 -6.68 1.65
N ARG A 83 20.21 -5.41 1.45
CA ARG A 83 20.22 -4.75 0.13
C ARG A 83 21.47 -5.02 -0.70
N GLU A 84 22.50 -5.66 -0.16
CA GLU A 84 23.65 -6.12 -0.93
C GLU A 84 23.31 -7.25 -1.91
N ASP A 85 22.18 -7.94 -1.71
CA ASP A 85 21.73 -9.03 -2.59
C ASP A 85 20.66 -8.54 -3.56
N ASP A 86 21.02 -8.42 -4.84
CA ASP A 86 20.14 -7.94 -5.93
C ASP A 86 18.93 -8.84 -6.21
N ARG A 87 18.92 -10.06 -5.71
CA ARG A 87 17.78 -10.99 -5.81
C ARG A 87 16.61 -10.53 -4.94
N LEU A 88 16.88 -9.75 -3.87
CA LEU A 88 15.85 -9.18 -3.01
C LEU A 88 15.14 -8.01 -3.69
N LYS A 89 13.98 -8.28 -4.29
CA LYS A 89 13.21 -7.26 -5.03
C LYS A 89 12.39 -6.38 -4.09
N ILE A 90 11.61 -6.97 -3.19
CA ILE A 90 10.77 -6.23 -2.24
C ILE A 90 11.25 -6.48 -0.81
N LEU A 91 11.54 -5.41 -0.10
CA LEU A 91 11.84 -5.42 1.32
C LEU A 91 10.90 -4.46 2.05
N HIS A 92 10.08 -4.97 2.94
CA HIS A 92 9.22 -4.18 3.82
C HIS A 92 9.44 -4.56 5.29
N THR A 93 9.03 -3.68 6.20
CA THR A 93 8.87 -3.97 7.63
C THR A 93 7.40 -3.85 8.02
N ASP A 94 7.07 -4.02 9.30
CA ASP A 94 5.66 -4.13 9.73
C ASP A 94 5.25 -2.99 10.67
N ASN A 95 5.61 -3.08 11.93
CA ASN A 95 5.10 -2.21 12.99
C ASN A 95 6.12 -1.14 13.41
N GLY A 96 5.60 0.00 13.85
CA GLY A 96 6.34 1.02 14.57
C GLY A 96 5.63 1.36 15.89
N ASN A 97 6.39 1.72 16.90
CA ASN A 97 5.86 2.16 18.19
C ASN A 97 5.92 3.69 18.26
N PRO A 98 4.78 4.39 18.13
CA PRO A 98 4.77 5.84 18.05
C PRO A 98 5.23 6.52 19.35
N SER A 99 5.06 5.90 20.53
CA SER A 99 5.57 6.45 21.78
C SER A 99 7.11 6.42 21.82
N ILE A 100 7.72 5.30 21.44
CA ILE A 100 9.20 5.19 21.38
C ILE A 100 9.76 6.19 20.38
N ILE A 101 9.13 6.34 19.21
CA ILE A 101 9.52 7.31 18.20
C ILE A 101 9.46 8.74 18.74
N ALA A 102 8.34 9.10 19.41
CA ALA A 102 8.10 10.45 19.89
C ALA A 102 9.01 10.85 21.05
N GLU A 103 9.29 9.91 21.97
CA GLU A 103 10.14 10.16 23.14
C GLU A 103 11.66 10.11 22.83
N ASN A 104 12.03 9.61 21.63
CA ASN A 104 13.41 9.45 21.19
C ASN A 104 13.60 9.96 19.76
N LEU A 105 13.34 11.24 19.51
CA LEU A 105 13.27 11.79 18.14
C LEU A 105 14.56 11.66 17.36
N GLU A 106 15.71 11.97 17.94
CA GLU A 106 17.00 11.98 17.23
C GLU A 106 17.38 10.58 16.67
N PRO A 107 17.48 9.50 17.48
CA PRO A 107 17.76 8.18 16.95
C PRO A 107 16.61 7.64 16.07
N SER A 108 15.36 8.01 16.35
CA SER A 108 14.22 7.63 15.50
C SER A 108 14.26 8.28 14.13
N GLU A 109 14.75 9.52 14.03
CA GLU A 109 14.95 10.20 12.75
C GLU A 109 16.00 9.49 11.90
N GLU A 110 17.12 9.07 12.51
CA GLU A 110 18.18 8.31 11.83
C GLU A 110 17.65 6.96 11.31
N ILE A 111 16.92 6.21 12.14
CA ILE A 111 16.28 4.97 11.74
C ILE A 111 15.27 5.22 10.60
N THR A 112 14.46 6.27 10.69
CA THR A 112 13.49 6.61 9.65
C THR A 112 14.15 6.87 8.31
N LYS A 113 15.28 7.59 8.29
CA LYS A 113 16.07 7.83 7.07
C LYS A 113 16.56 6.52 6.46
N THR A 114 17.13 5.63 7.28
CA THR A 114 17.55 4.29 6.86
C THR A 114 16.41 3.46 6.30
N LEU A 115 15.23 3.48 6.93
CA LEU A 115 14.04 2.79 6.43
C LEU A 115 13.61 3.34 5.06
N VAL A 116 13.57 4.66 4.90
CA VAL A 116 13.21 5.32 3.62
C VAL A 116 14.20 5.00 2.52
N GLU A 117 15.48 4.91 2.83
CA GLU A 117 16.54 4.55 1.89
C GLU A 117 16.43 3.09 1.43
N THR A 118 16.26 2.17 2.36
CA THR A 118 16.43 0.73 2.11
C THR A 118 15.13 -0.01 1.80
N LEU A 119 13.98 0.42 2.32
CA LEU A 119 12.71 -0.24 2.03
C LEU A 119 12.23 0.04 0.60
N SER A 120 11.53 -0.93 0.04
CA SER A 120 10.84 -0.77 -1.24
C SER A 120 9.66 0.18 -1.10
N ASP A 121 9.35 0.92 -2.17
CA ASP A 121 8.23 1.86 -2.21
C ASP A 121 6.91 1.20 -1.78
N GLY A 122 6.07 1.97 -1.11
CA GLY A 122 4.79 1.50 -0.58
C GLY A 122 4.91 0.77 0.76
N ALA A 123 6.05 0.89 1.45
CA ALA A 123 6.20 0.40 2.81
C ALA A 123 5.28 1.15 3.78
N VAL A 124 4.78 0.45 4.78
CA VAL A 124 3.88 0.99 5.80
C VAL A 124 4.35 0.56 7.18
N LEU A 125 4.53 1.53 8.07
CA LEU A 125 4.69 1.29 9.49
C LEU A 125 3.34 1.33 10.18
N SER A 126 2.90 0.22 10.71
CA SER A 126 1.62 0.10 11.40
C SER A 126 1.75 0.60 12.84
N PHE A 127 1.08 1.68 13.18
CA PHE A 127 1.08 2.30 14.51
C PHE A 127 -0.13 1.85 15.32
N GLY A 128 0.11 1.40 16.55
CA GLY A 128 -0.92 1.07 17.51
C GLY A 128 -1.25 2.30 18.38
N LEU A 129 -2.37 2.96 18.09
CA LEU A 129 -3.00 3.94 18.97
C LEU A 129 -4.14 3.28 19.74
N GLU A 130 -4.92 2.49 19.03
CA GLU A 130 -6.10 1.72 19.42
C GLU A 130 -7.32 2.60 19.75
N SER A 131 -7.16 3.72 20.44
CA SER A 131 -8.18 4.73 20.72
C SER A 131 -7.53 6.11 20.92
N ALA A 132 -8.25 7.18 20.60
CA ALA A 132 -7.85 8.55 20.94
C ALA A 132 -8.42 8.99 22.30
N ASP A 133 -9.26 8.18 22.95
CA ASP A 133 -9.91 8.49 24.21
C ASP A 133 -8.96 8.20 25.40
N PRO A 134 -8.60 9.22 26.21
CA PRO A 134 -7.70 9.06 27.34
C PRO A 134 -8.19 8.07 28.41
N GLU A 135 -9.51 7.95 28.65
CA GLU A 135 -10.06 7.00 29.62
C GLU A 135 -9.90 5.56 29.11
N VAL A 136 -10.14 5.32 27.82
CA VAL A 136 -9.88 4.03 27.20
C VAL A 136 -8.40 3.67 27.29
N HIS A 137 -7.49 4.64 27.08
CA HIS A 137 -6.05 4.45 27.25
C HIS A 137 -5.71 3.97 28.65
N LYS A 138 -6.18 4.68 29.66
CA LYS A 138 -5.93 4.38 31.08
C LYS A 138 -6.47 3.00 31.47
N MET A 139 -7.72 2.72 31.10
CA MET A 139 -8.39 1.45 31.48
C MET A 139 -7.77 0.22 30.81
N ASN A 140 -7.19 0.36 29.65
CA ASN A 140 -6.61 -0.76 28.86
C ASN A 140 -5.08 -0.75 28.81
N TRP A 141 -4.42 0.16 29.52
CA TRP A 141 -2.96 0.32 29.54
C TRP A 141 -2.37 0.49 28.15
N LEU A 142 -3.04 1.30 27.31
CA LEU A 142 -2.57 1.55 25.95
C LEU A 142 -1.25 2.32 25.98
N ASN A 143 -0.45 2.13 24.93
CA ASN A 143 0.93 2.59 24.93
C ASN A 143 1.12 4.04 24.46
N CYS A 144 0.29 4.50 23.52
CA CYS A 144 0.56 5.71 22.77
C CYS A 144 -0.54 6.75 22.98
N SER A 145 -0.19 7.95 23.41
CA SER A 145 -1.10 9.10 23.41
C SER A 145 -1.29 9.68 22.00
N SER A 146 -2.39 10.43 21.79
CA SER A 146 -2.63 11.13 20.53
C SER A 146 -1.53 12.14 20.17
N SER A 147 -0.87 12.77 21.15
CA SER A 147 0.26 13.68 20.90
C SER A 147 1.50 12.94 20.41
N GLN A 148 1.86 11.83 21.04
CA GLN A 148 2.97 10.98 20.60
C GLN A 148 2.72 10.42 19.21
N LEU A 149 1.48 10.00 18.93
CA LEU A 149 1.10 9.56 17.58
C LEU A 149 1.33 10.67 16.54
N LYS A 150 0.85 11.90 16.79
CA LYS A 150 1.05 13.04 15.87
C LYS A 150 2.52 13.26 15.59
N THR A 151 3.36 13.28 16.61
CA THR A 151 4.82 13.43 16.48
C THR A 151 5.43 12.33 15.61
N ALA A 152 5.06 11.07 15.83
CA ALA A 152 5.56 9.95 15.04
C ALA A 152 5.06 10.00 13.58
N VAL A 153 3.79 10.35 13.36
CA VAL A 153 3.21 10.54 12.03
C VAL A 153 3.95 11.64 11.26
N ASP A 154 4.24 12.77 11.91
CA ASP A 154 4.95 13.89 11.30
C ASP A 154 6.38 13.48 10.90
N LEU A 155 7.09 12.75 11.76
CA LEU A 155 8.43 12.25 11.46
C LEU A 155 8.43 11.35 10.22
N ILE A 156 7.52 10.36 10.16
CA ILE A 156 7.45 9.46 9.01
C ILE A 156 7.06 10.23 7.74
N ASN A 157 6.09 11.15 7.82
CA ASN A 157 5.70 11.96 6.67
C ASN A 157 6.82 12.87 6.15
N LYS A 158 7.65 13.43 7.06
CA LYS A 158 8.80 14.29 6.71
C LYS A 158 9.74 13.62 5.70
N TYR A 159 9.99 12.34 5.84
CA TYR A 159 10.93 11.59 5.00
C TYR A 159 10.25 10.64 4.01
N GLY A 160 9.15 10.01 4.40
CA GLY A 160 8.57 8.89 3.70
C GLY A 160 7.61 9.26 2.56
N ARG A 161 7.12 10.50 2.47
CA ARG A 161 6.18 10.93 1.40
C ARG A 161 6.81 10.98 0.02
N LYS A 162 8.14 11.04 -0.08
CA LYS A 162 8.83 11.02 -1.38
C LYS A 162 8.44 9.76 -2.14
N ARG A 163 8.02 9.93 -3.40
CA ARG A 163 7.73 8.79 -4.29
C ARG A 163 9.03 8.18 -4.79
N GLY A 164 9.07 6.88 -4.80
CA GLY A 164 10.16 6.12 -5.38
C GLY A 164 9.85 5.63 -6.80
N GLU A 165 10.68 4.72 -7.30
CA GLU A 165 10.66 4.25 -8.69
C GLU A 165 9.36 3.52 -9.07
N ARG A 166 8.72 2.84 -8.13
CA ARG A 166 7.45 2.12 -8.36
C ARG A 166 6.22 3.05 -8.39
N GLY A 167 6.41 4.36 -8.17
CA GLY A 167 5.36 5.37 -8.17
C GLY A 167 4.65 5.54 -6.83
N LEU A 168 5.01 4.79 -5.79
CA LEU A 168 4.45 4.89 -4.45
C LEU A 168 5.31 5.76 -3.53
N PRO A 169 4.75 6.36 -2.46
CA PRO A 169 5.55 6.90 -1.37
C PRO A 169 6.47 5.83 -0.79
N LYS A 170 7.66 6.23 -0.36
CA LYS A 170 8.65 5.30 0.20
C LYS A 170 8.14 4.62 1.46
N LEU A 171 7.62 5.40 2.41
CA LEU A 171 7.19 4.92 3.72
C LEU A 171 6.07 5.79 4.27
N LEU A 172 4.96 5.19 4.67
CA LEU A 172 3.86 5.93 5.31
C LEU A 172 3.42 5.27 6.61
N PRO A 173 2.88 6.04 7.57
CA PRO A 173 2.26 5.47 8.75
C PRO A 173 0.89 4.88 8.43
N GLY A 174 0.60 3.71 9.00
CA GLY A 174 -0.73 3.12 9.09
C GLY A 174 -1.23 3.21 10.53
N LEU A 175 -2.54 3.28 10.73
CA LEU A 175 -3.13 3.38 12.07
C LEU A 175 -4.03 2.19 12.39
N ASN A 176 -4.00 1.77 13.65
CA ASN A 176 -4.91 0.75 14.17
C ASN A 176 -5.82 1.38 15.22
N PHE A 177 -7.11 1.09 15.11
CA PHE A 177 -8.14 1.36 16.12
C PHE A 177 -8.80 0.05 16.53
N ILE A 178 -9.14 -0.09 17.81
CA ILE A 178 -9.82 -1.27 18.37
C ILE A 178 -11.06 -0.81 19.10
N ALA A 179 -12.20 -1.29 18.66
CA ALA A 179 -13.47 -1.13 19.34
C ALA A 179 -13.72 -2.27 20.36
N GLY A 180 -14.50 -2.00 21.41
CA GLY A 180 -14.81 -2.94 22.47
C GLY A 180 -13.83 -2.91 23.65
N LEU A 181 -12.92 -1.94 23.66
CA LEU A 181 -12.01 -1.74 24.80
C LEU A 181 -12.77 -1.18 26.02
N ASN A 182 -12.32 -1.52 27.23
CA ASN A 182 -12.93 -1.06 28.47
C ASN A 182 -12.94 0.47 28.56
N GLY A 183 -14.08 1.03 28.99
CA GLY A 183 -14.28 2.47 29.10
C GLY A 183 -14.67 3.17 27.80
N GLU A 184 -14.79 2.43 26.70
CA GLU A 184 -15.25 2.97 25.42
C GLU A 184 -16.69 3.48 25.51
N THR A 185 -16.94 4.64 24.93
CA THR A 185 -18.26 5.27 24.83
C THR A 185 -18.50 5.73 23.40
N ILE A 186 -19.70 6.26 23.12
CA ILE A 186 -19.98 6.86 21.80
C ILE A 186 -19.00 8.00 21.51
N GLN A 187 -18.64 8.80 22.51
CA GLN A 187 -17.69 9.89 22.39
C GLN A 187 -16.28 9.42 22.01
N SER A 188 -15.90 8.19 22.36
CA SER A 188 -14.61 7.61 21.97
C SER A 188 -14.49 7.50 20.43
N TYR A 189 -15.58 7.15 19.74
CA TYR A 189 -15.61 7.13 18.26
C TYR A 189 -15.47 8.53 17.66
N ASP A 190 -16.12 9.54 18.26
CA ASP A 190 -16.01 10.93 17.83
C ASP A 190 -14.57 11.45 18.04
N MET A 191 -13.91 11.10 19.15
CA MET A 191 -12.51 11.44 19.41
C MET A 191 -11.57 10.79 18.40
N ASN A 192 -11.81 9.52 18.08
CA ASN A 192 -11.03 8.79 17.06
C ASN A 192 -11.16 9.45 15.68
N LEU A 193 -12.38 9.79 15.27
CA LEU A 193 -12.63 10.44 13.98
C LEU A 193 -12.03 11.85 13.94
N LYS A 194 -12.19 12.61 15.04
CA LYS A 194 -11.60 13.94 15.18
C LYS A 194 -10.08 13.91 15.02
N LEU A 195 -9.39 12.95 15.66
CA LEU A 195 -7.95 12.78 15.51
C LEU A 195 -7.55 12.55 14.05
N LEU A 196 -8.30 11.72 13.33
CA LEU A 196 -8.04 11.46 11.90
C LEU A 196 -8.23 12.73 11.06
N HIS A 197 -9.27 13.51 11.33
CA HIS A 197 -9.48 14.83 10.69
C HIS A 197 -8.36 15.82 11.01
N ASP A 198 -7.90 15.87 12.27
CA ASP A 198 -6.77 16.71 12.67
C ASP A 198 -5.49 16.35 11.90
N LEU A 199 -5.17 15.03 11.79
CA LEU A 199 -4.02 14.57 11.01
C LEU A 199 -4.13 14.96 9.54
N ARG A 200 -5.31 14.80 8.93
CA ARG A 200 -5.54 15.22 7.56
C ARG A 200 -5.41 16.73 7.37
N SER A 201 -6.01 17.52 8.26
CA SER A 201 -5.95 18.98 8.20
C SER A 201 -4.53 19.52 8.31
N ASN A 202 -3.65 18.78 8.99
CA ASN A 202 -2.21 19.05 9.05
C ASN A 202 -1.47 18.56 7.80
N GLY A 203 -2.17 18.00 6.81
CA GLY A 203 -1.58 17.49 5.57
C GLY A 203 -0.85 16.15 5.70
N SER A 204 -1.08 15.40 6.77
CA SER A 204 -0.45 14.09 6.95
C SER A 204 -1.02 13.06 5.98
N TRP A 205 -0.13 12.29 5.33
CA TRP A 205 -0.49 11.11 4.56
C TRP A 205 -0.48 9.89 5.45
N LEU A 206 -1.56 9.13 5.38
CA LEU A 206 -1.73 7.85 6.06
C LEU A 206 -1.95 6.76 5.01
N ARG A 207 -1.44 5.59 5.27
CA ARG A 207 -1.70 4.44 4.42
C ARG A 207 -2.22 3.30 5.25
N ARG A 208 -3.50 2.94 5.05
CA ARG A 208 -4.22 1.91 5.77
C ARG A 208 -4.60 2.31 7.21
N ILE A 209 -5.87 2.59 7.40
CA ILE A 209 -6.49 2.71 8.72
C ILE A 209 -7.27 1.42 8.98
N ASN A 210 -6.82 0.67 9.99
CA ASN A 210 -7.48 -0.54 10.44
C ASN A 210 -8.43 -0.22 11.59
N VAL A 211 -9.69 -0.56 11.43
CA VAL A 211 -10.68 -0.54 12.52
C VAL A 211 -11.07 -1.98 12.81
N ARG A 212 -10.65 -2.48 13.96
CA ARG A 212 -10.91 -3.84 14.42
C ARG A 212 -11.79 -3.79 15.65
N GLN A 213 -12.25 -4.96 16.09
CA GLN A 213 -12.96 -5.13 17.35
C GLN A 213 -12.26 -6.19 18.18
N VAL A 214 -12.37 -6.07 19.50
CA VAL A 214 -11.98 -7.09 20.46
C VAL A 214 -13.25 -7.61 21.13
N GLU A 215 -13.33 -8.92 21.29
CA GLU A 215 -14.44 -9.61 21.93
C GLU A 215 -13.89 -10.59 22.96
N GLY A 216 -14.68 -10.90 23.98
CA GLY A 216 -14.37 -11.89 24.98
C GLY A 216 -14.52 -11.38 26.41
N GLU A 217 -14.24 -12.26 27.37
CA GLU A 217 -14.33 -11.93 28.79
C GLU A 217 -13.37 -10.79 29.18
N GLY A 218 -13.89 -9.77 29.84
CA GLY A 218 -13.12 -8.60 30.27
C GLY A 218 -13.07 -7.46 29.28
N PHE A 219 -13.82 -7.55 28.14
CA PHE A 219 -14.01 -6.47 27.19
C PHE A 219 -15.47 -6.03 27.15
N GLN A 220 -15.68 -4.84 26.59
CA GLN A 220 -16.98 -4.20 26.54
C GLN A 220 -17.74 -4.63 25.28
N GLU A 221 -19.06 -4.77 25.39
CA GLU A 221 -19.93 -4.95 24.23
C GLU A 221 -19.89 -3.71 23.31
N ILE A 222 -19.85 -3.95 22.02
CA ILE A 222 -19.76 -2.90 21.01
C ILE A 222 -21.18 -2.56 20.56
N PRO A 223 -21.58 -1.28 20.55
CA PRO A 223 -22.80 -0.87 19.88
C PRO A 223 -22.59 -0.98 18.34
N GLU A 224 -23.06 -2.08 17.76
CA GLU A 224 -22.80 -2.45 16.36
C GLU A 224 -23.09 -1.32 15.36
N ASP A 225 -24.19 -0.59 15.55
CA ASP A 225 -24.56 0.52 14.66
C ASP A 225 -23.50 1.63 14.71
N LYS A 226 -23.02 2.01 15.88
CA LYS A 226 -21.99 3.04 16.05
C LYS A 226 -20.63 2.61 15.51
N PHE A 227 -20.26 1.36 15.73
CA PHE A 227 -19.06 0.79 15.14
C PHE A 227 -19.12 0.79 13.60
N LYS A 228 -20.27 0.43 13.05
CA LYS A 228 -20.51 0.46 11.60
C LYS A 228 -20.44 1.88 11.05
N ASP A 229 -21.11 2.84 11.72
CA ASP A 229 -21.09 4.26 11.36
C ASP A 229 -19.66 4.80 11.36
N PHE A 230 -18.88 4.53 12.41
CA PHE A 230 -17.48 4.92 12.48
C PHE A 230 -16.63 4.35 11.33
N LYS A 231 -16.80 3.05 11.01
CA LYS A 231 -16.10 2.44 9.87
C LYS A 231 -16.49 3.07 8.54
N ILE A 232 -17.75 3.49 8.38
CA ILE A 232 -18.23 4.19 7.20
C ILE A 232 -17.59 5.58 7.13
N ALA A 233 -17.62 6.35 8.23
CA ALA A 233 -17.01 7.67 8.31
C ALA A 233 -15.50 7.63 8.01
N VAL A 234 -14.75 6.72 8.63
CA VAL A 234 -13.31 6.53 8.33
C VAL A 234 -13.08 6.27 6.85
N ARG A 235 -13.90 5.41 6.24
CA ARG A 235 -13.75 5.07 4.83
C ARG A 235 -14.08 6.26 3.90
N ASP A 236 -15.20 6.92 4.15
CA ASP A 236 -15.74 7.90 3.20
C ASP A 236 -15.12 9.30 3.42
N GLU A 237 -14.75 9.67 4.65
CA GLU A 237 -14.21 10.98 4.99
C GLU A 237 -12.67 11.04 5.06
N ILE A 238 -12.02 9.90 5.29
CA ILE A 238 -10.56 9.82 5.47
C ILE A 238 -9.89 8.98 4.38
N ASP A 239 -10.24 7.68 4.26
CA ASP A 239 -9.58 6.77 3.32
C ASP A 239 -9.78 7.18 1.85
N ALA A 240 -11.00 7.53 1.46
CA ALA A 240 -11.30 7.84 0.05
C ALA A 240 -10.58 9.12 -0.43
N PRO A 241 -10.60 10.26 0.28
CA PRO A 241 -9.81 11.42 -0.10
C PRO A 241 -8.30 11.17 -0.07
N LEU A 242 -7.79 10.40 0.90
CA LEU A 242 -6.37 10.01 0.92
C LEU A 242 -6.00 9.13 -0.28
N LEU A 243 -6.89 8.27 -0.72
CA LEU A 243 -6.66 7.44 -1.90
C LEU A 243 -6.43 8.28 -3.16
N GLU A 244 -7.21 9.36 -3.34
CA GLU A 244 -7.05 10.29 -4.46
C GLU A 244 -5.71 11.04 -4.41
N GLU A 245 -5.26 11.45 -3.22
CA GLU A 245 -3.97 12.11 -3.03
C GLU A 245 -2.78 11.15 -3.23
N LEU A 246 -2.92 9.90 -2.77
CA LEU A 246 -1.88 8.88 -2.89
C LEU A 246 -1.74 8.35 -4.32
N PHE A 247 -2.83 8.33 -5.07
CA PHE A 247 -2.89 7.80 -6.42
C PHE A 247 -3.57 8.80 -7.37
N PRO A 248 -3.01 10.02 -7.57
CA PRO A 248 -3.64 11.01 -8.44
C PRO A 248 -3.82 10.47 -9.86
N LEU A 249 -4.82 10.99 -10.57
CA LEU A 249 -5.04 10.67 -11.98
C LEU A 249 -3.77 10.98 -12.79
N GLY A 250 -3.42 10.09 -13.72
CA GLY A 250 -2.18 10.18 -14.48
C GLY A 250 -0.93 9.65 -13.75
N GLN A 251 -1.05 9.22 -12.49
CA GLN A 251 0.06 8.58 -11.77
C GLN A 251 0.45 7.26 -12.43
N ILE A 252 1.73 7.10 -12.71
CA ILE A 252 2.28 5.82 -13.18
C ILE A 252 2.63 4.94 -11.98
N LEU A 253 2.12 3.71 -11.99
CA LEU A 253 2.49 2.64 -11.08
C LEU A 253 3.20 1.56 -11.86
N ARG A 254 4.40 1.17 -11.40
CA ARG A 254 5.23 0.18 -12.10
C ARG A 254 5.11 -1.19 -11.49
N ASP A 255 5.33 -2.21 -12.31
CA ASP A 255 5.40 -3.61 -11.88
C ASP A 255 4.09 -4.08 -11.20
N VAL A 256 2.94 -3.80 -11.81
CA VAL A 256 1.65 -4.33 -11.37
C VAL A 256 1.52 -5.78 -11.82
N HIS A 257 1.28 -6.68 -10.89
CA HIS A 257 1.04 -8.10 -11.11
C HIS A 257 -0.46 -8.36 -11.25
N TRP A 258 -0.86 -9.00 -12.35
CA TRP A 258 -2.26 -9.31 -12.66
C TRP A 258 -2.64 -10.69 -12.12
N GLU A 259 -3.63 -10.72 -11.20
CA GLU A 259 -3.91 -11.87 -10.33
C GLU A 259 -5.20 -12.61 -10.66
N SER A 260 -6.22 -11.88 -11.12
CA SER A 260 -7.54 -12.49 -11.33
C SER A 260 -8.41 -11.70 -12.30
N HIS A 261 -9.35 -12.41 -12.94
CA HIS A 261 -10.44 -11.80 -13.70
C HIS A 261 -11.71 -11.75 -12.86
N ASP A 262 -12.65 -10.87 -13.23
CA ASP A 262 -13.99 -10.97 -12.68
C ASP A 262 -14.66 -12.30 -13.12
N ASN A 263 -15.49 -12.86 -12.22
CA ASN A 263 -16.11 -14.17 -12.42
C ASN A 263 -17.16 -14.25 -13.54
N ARG A 264 -17.39 -13.14 -14.27
CA ARG A 264 -18.43 -13.04 -15.30
C ARG A 264 -17.96 -13.48 -16.69
N THR A 265 -16.67 -13.69 -16.87
CA THR A 265 -16.10 -14.00 -18.19
C THR A 265 -15.68 -15.46 -18.26
N ARG A 266 -16.34 -16.24 -19.14
CA ARG A 266 -15.92 -17.61 -19.48
C ARG A 266 -14.76 -17.57 -20.46
N LEU A 267 -13.67 -18.27 -20.13
CA LEU A 267 -12.56 -18.50 -21.04
C LEU A 267 -12.95 -19.53 -22.11
N PRO A 268 -12.42 -19.46 -23.34
CA PRO A 268 -12.55 -20.51 -24.33
C PRO A 268 -11.93 -21.81 -23.83
N SER A 269 -12.68 -22.89 -23.78
CA SER A 269 -12.26 -24.17 -23.21
C SER A 269 -11.41 -25.07 -24.13
N ASN A 270 -11.18 -24.65 -25.36
CA ASN A 270 -10.55 -25.46 -26.43
C ASN A 270 -9.10 -25.07 -26.77
N LEU A 271 -8.51 -24.15 -26.03
CA LEU A 271 -7.12 -23.74 -26.18
C LEU A 271 -6.29 -24.20 -24.98
N ASP A 272 -5.00 -24.47 -25.17
CA ASP A 272 -4.09 -24.67 -24.05
C ASP A 272 -3.90 -23.34 -23.27
N GLN A 273 -3.35 -23.42 -22.06
CA GLN A 273 -3.35 -22.32 -21.11
C GLN A 273 -2.60 -21.09 -21.63
N SER A 274 -1.46 -21.28 -22.34
CA SER A 274 -0.65 -20.18 -22.89
C SER A 274 -1.34 -19.48 -24.07
N HIS A 275 -1.98 -20.22 -24.96
CA HIS A 275 -2.74 -19.67 -26.07
C HIS A 275 -4.09 -19.05 -25.64
N GLN A 276 -4.67 -19.57 -24.53
CA GLN A 276 -5.86 -18.94 -23.90
C GLN A 276 -5.50 -17.53 -23.37
N GLU A 277 -4.35 -17.39 -22.75
CA GLU A 277 -3.92 -16.13 -22.15
C GLU A 277 -3.70 -15.03 -23.19
N GLU A 278 -3.02 -15.31 -24.29
CA GLU A 278 -2.88 -14.35 -25.39
C GLU A 278 -4.21 -14.04 -26.10
N ALA A 279 -5.06 -15.06 -26.27
CA ALA A 279 -6.35 -14.90 -26.93
C ALA A 279 -7.35 -14.04 -26.15
N ILE A 280 -7.14 -13.82 -24.86
CA ILE A 280 -8.02 -12.98 -24.03
C ILE A 280 -7.58 -11.51 -23.94
N ARG A 281 -6.31 -11.21 -24.26
CA ARG A 281 -5.77 -9.85 -24.14
C ARG A 281 -6.64 -8.81 -24.85
N GLY A 282 -7.04 -7.78 -24.12
CA GLY A 282 -7.84 -6.67 -24.62
C GLY A 282 -9.30 -7.00 -24.90
N LYS A 283 -9.81 -8.22 -24.55
CA LYS A 283 -11.24 -8.51 -24.62
C LYS A 283 -12.02 -7.79 -23.52
N PRO A 284 -13.33 -7.56 -23.71
CA PRO A 284 -14.17 -6.97 -22.65
C PRO A 284 -14.13 -7.78 -21.35
N GLY A 285 -14.10 -7.10 -20.23
CA GLY A 285 -14.09 -7.69 -18.89
C GLY A 285 -13.33 -6.83 -17.91
N VAL A 286 -13.05 -7.36 -16.72
CA VAL A 286 -12.23 -6.69 -15.72
C VAL A 286 -11.10 -7.63 -15.29
N THR A 287 -9.89 -7.09 -15.22
CA THR A 287 -8.75 -7.77 -14.62
C THR A 287 -8.32 -7.02 -13.37
N PHE A 288 -8.02 -7.76 -12.32
CA PHE A 288 -7.55 -7.23 -11.05
C PHE A 288 -6.08 -7.59 -10.85
N GLY A 289 -5.33 -6.63 -10.35
CA GLY A 289 -3.91 -6.80 -10.03
C GLY A 289 -3.48 -5.94 -8.85
N ARG A 290 -2.23 -6.10 -8.44
CA ARG A 290 -1.59 -5.34 -7.37
C ARG A 290 -0.10 -5.20 -7.63
N GLN A 291 0.50 -4.17 -7.07
CA GLN A 291 1.95 -4.18 -6.86
C GLN A 291 2.28 -5.06 -5.66
N ILE A 292 3.30 -5.88 -5.74
CA ILE A 292 3.74 -6.71 -4.60
C ILE A 292 4.21 -5.79 -3.47
N GLY A 293 3.69 -6.02 -2.26
CA GLY A 293 4.01 -5.22 -1.09
C GLY A 293 3.19 -5.61 0.14
N ALA A 294 3.47 -4.98 1.28
CA ALA A 294 2.83 -5.32 2.56
C ALA A 294 1.33 -4.97 2.60
N TYR A 295 0.94 -3.87 1.97
CA TYR A 295 -0.45 -3.38 1.95
C TYR A 295 -0.82 -2.86 0.55
N PRO A 296 -0.89 -3.75 -0.44
CA PRO A 296 -1.13 -3.34 -1.82
C PRO A 296 -2.53 -2.78 -2.03
N ILE A 297 -2.66 -1.81 -2.95
CA ILE A 297 -3.96 -1.35 -3.44
C ILE A 297 -4.48 -2.31 -4.52
N LEU A 298 -5.78 -2.53 -4.53
CA LEU A 298 -6.42 -3.24 -5.64
C LEU A 298 -6.49 -2.32 -6.85
N ILE A 299 -5.98 -2.81 -7.98
CA ILE A 299 -5.96 -2.12 -9.27
C ILE A 299 -6.86 -2.89 -10.23
N GLY A 300 -7.82 -2.21 -10.84
CA GLY A 300 -8.70 -2.77 -11.86
C GLY A 300 -8.37 -2.23 -13.24
N ALA A 301 -8.23 -3.11 -14.23
CA ALA A 301 -8.27 -2.74 -15.64
C ALA A 301 -9.62 -3.15 -16.23
N SER A 302 -10.27 -2.27 -17.03
CA SER A 302 -11.60 -2.50 -17.61
C SER A 302 -11.58 -3.37 -18.88
N TYR A 303 -10.56 -4.19 -19.04
CA TYR A 303 -10.41 -5.18 -20.10
C TYR A 303 -9.60 -6.37 -19.58
N LYS A 304 -9.55 -7.46 -20.37
CA LYS A 304 -8.80 -8.66 -20.01
C LYS A 304 -7.32 -8.50 -20.29
N ILE A 305 -6.52 -8.85 -19.29
CA ILE A 305 -5.07 -8.94 -19.33
C ILE A 305 -4.68 -10.36 -18.96
N PRO A 306 -3.69 -11.01 -19.60
CA PRO A 306 -3.20 -12.33 -19.19
C PRO A 306 -2.79 -12.33 -17.70
N LEU A 307 -3.20 -13.37 -16.97
CA LEU A 307 -2.84 -13.51 -15.56
C LEU A 307 -1.37 -13.89 -15.39
N GLU A 308 -0.83 -13.72 -14.19
CA GLU A 308 0.57 -13.96 -13.84
C GLU A 308 1.56 -13.10 -14.68
N THR A 309 1.05 -12.11 -15.42
CA THR A 309 1.87 -11.14 -16.15
C THR A 309 2.03 -9.86 -15.34
N ARG A 310 2.98 -9.02 -15.75
CA ARG A 310 3.25 -7.72 -15.11
C ARG A 310 3.27 -6.62 -16.14
N SER A 311 2.77 -5.47 -15.77
CA SER A 311 2.83 -4.25 -16.59
C SER A 311 2.90 -3.00 -15.73
N ASP A 312 3.39 -1.93 -16.34
CA ASP A 312 3.27 -0.58 -15.81
C ASP A 312 1.90 -0.02 -16.20
N VAL A 313 1.29 0.76 -15.32
CA VAL A 313 -0.06 1.27 -15.52
C VAL A 313 -0.17 2.75 -15.18
N LEU A 314 -1.12 3.43 -15.81
CA LEU A 314 -1.51 4.80 -15.54
C LEU A 314 -2.86 4.80 -14.81
N VAL A 315 -2.95 5.50 -13.67
CA VAL A 315 -4.18 5.65 -12.89
C VAL A 315 -5.19 6.50 -13.65
N THR A 316 -6.40 5.98 -13.85
CA THR A 316 -7.46 6.64 -14.62
C THR A 316 -8.71 6.98 -13.81
N SER A 317 -8.93 6.33 -12.67
CA SER A 317 -10.09 6.59 -11.80
C SER A 317 -9.89 5.98 -10.41
N HIS A 318 -10.77 6.35 -9.48
CA HIS A 318 -10.79 5.84 -8.11
C HIS A 318 -12.11 5.14 -7.81
N GLY A 319 -12.01 3.99 -7.11
CA GLY A 319 -13.12 3.36 -6.41
C GLY A 319 -13.02 3.68 -4.91
N LYS A 320 -13.93 3.13 -4.11
CA LYS A 320 -13.92 3.36 -2.65
C LYS A 320 -12.68 2.82 -1.93
N ARG A 321 -12.05 1.75 -2.44
CA ARG A 321 -10.87 1.07 -1.88
C ARG A 321 -9.95 0.50 -2.95
N SER A 322 -10.07 0.96 -4.17
CA SER A 322 -9.34 0.49 -5.33
C SER A 322 -9.12 1.65 -6.28
N ILE A 323 -8.25 1.44 -7.23
CA ILE A 323 -8.06 2.36 -8.36
C ILE A 323 -8.37 1.63 -9.66
N THR A 324 -8.74 2.38 -10.68
CA THR A 324 -8.79 1.91 -12.06
C THR A 324 -7.57 2.41 -12.79
N ALA A 325 -6.97 1.58 -13.61
CA ALA A 325 -5.77 1.93 -14.34
C ALA A 325 -5.77 1.29 -15.74
N ILE A 326 -4.93 1.81 -16.61
CA ILE A 326 -4.70 1.32 -17.96
C ILE A 326 -3.22 0.97 -18.14
N GLU A 327 -2.90 -0.15 -18.82
CA GLU A 327 -1.51 -0.49 -19.16
C GLU A 327 -0.88 0.62 -20.01
N ILE A 328 0.42 0.86 -19.85
CA ILE A 328 1.20 1.79 -20.68
C ILE A 328 2.05 1.03 -21.68
N GLY A 329 2.44 1.70 -22.76
CA GLY A 329 3.26 1.10 -23.84
C GLY A 329 2.49 0.22 -24.82
N MET A 330 1.15 0.31 -24.84
CA MET A 330 0.33 -0.46 -25.78
C MET A 330 0.46 0.08 -27.22
N SER A 331 0.69 -0.82 -28.18
CA SER A 331 0.78 -0.44 -29.61
C SER A 331 -0.59 -0.10 -30.18
N LEU A 332 -0.71 1.07 -30.82
CA LEU A 332 -1.90 1.48 -31.57
C LEU A 332 -2.25 0.52 -32.71
N ASP A 333 -1.27 -0.21 -33.23
CA ASP A 333 -1.47 -1.20 -34.26
C ASP A 333 -2.20 -2.46 -33.76
N GLN A 334 -2.15 -2.73 -32.45
CA GLN A 334 -2.68 -3.95 -31.86
C GLN A 334 -3.81 -3.71 -30.84
N VAL A 335 -3.88 -2.50 -30.25
CA VAL A 335 -4.82 -2.16 -29.20
C VAL A 335 -6.28 -2.47 -29.57
N SER A 336 -7.02 -3.06 -28.65
CA SER A 336 -8.43 -3.39 -28.81
C SER A 336 -9.34 -2.18 -28.53
N GLN A 337 -10.63 -2.31 -28.92
CA GLN A 337 -11.64 -1.32 -28.58
C GLN A 337 -11.78 -1.13 -27.05
N SER A 338 -11.77 -2.22 -26.28
CA SER A 338 -11.91 -2.16 -24.84
C SER A 338 -10.72 -1.45 -24.18
N GLN A 339 -9.50 -1.66 -24.68
CA GLN A 339 -8.30 -0.97 -24.22
C GLN A 339 -8.34 0.53 -24.55
N LEU A 340 -8.75 0.90 -25.78
CA LEU A 340 -8.93 2.31 -26.13
C LEU A 340 -10.01 2.98 -25.24
N SER A 341 -11.14 2.32 -25.04
CA SER A 341 -12.23 2.85 -24.21
C SER A 341 -11.91 2.92 -22.70
N ALA A 342 -10.81 2.28 -22.26
CA ALA A 342 -10.33 2.38 -20.87
C ALA A 342 -9.62 3.73 -20.60
N LEU A 343 -9.21 4.46 -21.65
CA LEU A 343 -8.63 5.78 -21.50
C LEU A 343 -9.74 6.82 -21.26
N PRO A 344 -9.65 7.66 -20.22
CA PRO A 344 -10.62 8.72 -19.95
C PRO A 344 -10.85 9.61 -21.18
N GLY A 345 -12.11 9.88 -21.49
CA GLY A 345 -12.51 10.67 -22.66
C GLY A 345 -12.67 9.87 -23.97
N ILE A 346 -12.32 8.60 -23.98
CA ILE A 346 -12.52 7.71 -25.13
C ILE A 346 -13.77 6.86 -24.93
N GLY A 347 -14.88 7.24 -25.55
CA GLY A 347 -16.07 6.40 -25.63
C GLY A 347 -15.97 5.34 -26.74
N GLU A 348 -16.88 4.37 -26.72
CA GLU A 348 -16.94 3.27 -27.71
C GLU A 348 -16.90 3.75 -29.17
N LYS A 349 -17.64 4.82 -29.48
CA LYS A 349 -17.68 5.39 -30.84
C LYS A 349 -16.33 5.92 -31.28
N THR A 350 -15.62 6.60 -30.37
CA THR A 350 -14.28 7.15 -30.65
C THR A 350 -13.25 6.04 -30.81
N ALA A 351 -13.27 5.05 -29.91
CA ALA A 351 -12.43 3.85 -30.00
C ALA A 351 -12.64 3.12 -31.34
N TRP A 352 -13.91 2.96 -31.75
CA TRP A 352 -14.24 2.34 -33.02
C TRP A 352 -13.74 3.14 -34.24
N ASN A 353 -13.79 4.47 -34.18
CA ASN A 353 -13.26 5.34 -35.24
C ASN A 353 -11.74 5.15 -35.39
N ILE A 354 -10.98 5.09 -34.29
CA ILE A 354 -9.54 4.84 -34.32
C ILE A 354 -9.25 3.46 -34.96
N ILE A 355 -9.95 2.41 -34.54
CA ILE A 355 -9.80 1.07 -35.10
C ILE A 355 -10.14 1.06 -36.60
N SER A 356 -11.19 1.78 -37.02
CA SER A 356 -11.59 1.87 -38.44
C SER A 356 -10.53 2.59 -39.26
N LYS A 357 -9.94 3.69 -38.77
CA LYS A 357 -8.81 4.37 -39.41
C LYS A 357 -7.60 3.42 -39.57
N ARG A 358 -7.24 2.72 -38.47
CA ARG A 358 -6.19 1.70 -38.49
C ARG A 358 -6.43 0.64 -39.54
N ALA A 359 -7.62 0.06 -39.61
CA ALA A 359 -7.96 -0.98 -40.57
C ALA A 359 -7.87 -0.47 -42.02
N LYS A 360 -8.26 0.79 -42.31
CA LYS A 360 -8.13 1.42 -43.63
C LYS A 360 -6.66 1.64 -44.00
N SER A 361 -5.83 2.11 -43.06
CA SER A 361 -4.39 2.31 -43.29
C SER A 361 -3.68 0.99 -43.60
N LYS A 362 -3.93 -0.05 -42.76
CA LYS A 362 -3.32 -1.39 -42.95
C LYS A 362 -3.77 -2.10 -44.23
N ARG A 363 -4.97 -1.83 -44.75
CA ARG A 363 -5.43 -2.35 -46.06
C ARG A 363 -4.62 -1.75 -47.23
N LYS A 364 -4.17 -0.49 -47.10
CA LYS A 364 -3.37 0.17 -48.11
C LYS A 364 -1.89 -0.25 -48.06
N ASN A 365 -1.35 -0.31 -46.85
CA ASN A 365 0.04 -0.60 -46.56
C ASN A 365 0.16 -1.56 -45.35
N PRO A 366 0.08 -2.90 -45.57
CA PRO A 366 0.03 -3.87 -44.48
C PRO A 366 1.25 -3.85 -43.53
N ASP A 367 2.43 -3.57 -44.09
CA ASP A 367 3.71 -3.62 -43.37
C ASP A 367 4.11 -2.30 -42.71
N GLN A 368 3.37 -1.22 -42.97
CA GLN A 368 3.62 0.10 -42.37
C GLN A 368 2.79 0.28 -41.09
N LYS A 369 3.26 1.15 -40.17
CA LYS A 369 2.47 1.58 -39.03
C LYS A 369 1.16 2.23 -39.50
N ALA A 370 0.07 2.02 -38.72
CA ALA A 370 -1.22 2.58 -39.11
C ALA A 370 -1.32 4.09 -38.84
N PHE A 371 -0.51 4.59 -37.88
CA PHE A 371 -0.38 6.01 -37.54
C PHE A 371 1.10 6.38 -37.41
N GLU A 372 1.46 7.58 -37.85
CA GLU A 372 2.82 8.09 -37.71
C GLU A 372 3.13 8.52 -36.26
N SER A 373 2.11 8.97 -35.53
CA SER A 373 2.22 9.38 -34.16
C SER A 373 0.94 9.06 -33.37
N VAL A 374 1.05 9.06 -32.03
CA VAL A 374 -0.12 8.94 -31.14
C VAL A 374 -1.04 10.13 -31.33
N SER A 375 -0.51 11.35 -31.43
CA SER A 375 -1.28 12.57 -31.67
C SER A 375 -2.14 12.49 -32.93
N GLU A 376 -1.64 11.95 -34.05
CA GLU A 376 -2.42 11.73 -35.29
C GLU A 376 -3.66 10.85 -35.05
N ALA A 377 -3.50 9.78 -34.27
CA ALA A 377 -4.62 8.88 -33.97
C ALA A 377 -5.73 9.58 -33.17
N PHE A 378 -5.37 10.58 -32.36
CA PHE A 378 -6.26 11.28 -31.43
C PHE A 378 -6.59 12.73 -31.78
N GLU A 379 -6.16 13.25 -32.96
CA GLU A 379 -6.37 14.64 -33.43
C GLU A 379 -7.82 15.14 -33.36
N SER A 380 -8.80 14.25 -33.48
CA SER A 380 -10.22 14.61 -33.49
C SER A 380 -10.86 14.61 -32.09
N ILE A 381 -10.09 14.47 -31.03
CA ILE A 381 -10.59 14.27 -29.66
C ILE A 381 -10.23 15.51 -28.84
N ASN A 382 -11.27 16.13 -28.23
CA ASN A 382 -11.12 17.31 -27.38
C ASN A 382 -10.53 16.98 -26.00
N SER A 383 -9.72 17.91 -25.45
CA SER A 383 -9.23 18.00 -24.08
C SER A 383 -7.95 17.19 -23.74
N GLN A 384 -7.70 16.92 -22.47
CA GLN A 384 -6.50 16.26 -21.89
C GLN A 384 -6.23 14.83 -22.42
N THR A 385 -7.14 14.25 -23.18
CA THR A 385 -7.02 12.89 -23.71
C THR A 385 -5.77 12.66 -24.60
N PRO A 386 -5.35 13.59 -25.46
CA PRO A 386 -4.13 13.41 -26.26
C PRO A 386 -2.86 13.28 -25.40
N GLU A 387 -2.72 14.08 -24.34
CA GLU A 387 -1.57 14.04 -23.43
C GLU A 387 -1.50 12.70 -22.68
N LEU A 388 -2.64 12.21 -22.18
CA LEU A 388 -2.71 10.91 -21.54
C LEU A 388 -2.48 9.77 -22.55
N ALA A 389 -2.95 9.91 -23.78
CA ALA A 389 -2.76 8.93 -24.84
C ALA A 389 -1.27 8.73 -25.17
N GLU A 390 -0.47 9.80 -25.19
CA GLU A 390 0.97 9.74 -25.41
C GLU A 390 1.74 9.00 -24.29
N LEU A 391 1.20 8.98 -23.06
CA LEU A 391 1.76 8.19 -21.97
C LEU A 391 1.38 6.70 -22.07
N VAL A 392 0.21 6.40 -22.64
CA VAL A 392 -0.38 5.06 -22.65
C VAL A 392 -0.02 4.28 -23.91
N PHE A 393 -0.03 4.94 -25.10
CA PHE A 393 0.12 4.25 -26.38
C PHE A 393 1.46 4.56 -27.04
N VAL A 394 1.86 3.64 -27.90
CA VAL A 394 2.96 3.81 -28.86
C VAL A 394 2.42 3.64 -30.28
N ALA A 395 2.90 4.47 -31.20
CA ALA A 395 2.51 4.43 -32.62
C ALA A 395 3.16 3.26 -33.37
#